data_d076f42c6b3ac76b7cc6fd18b694b25d
#
_entry.id   d076f42c6b3ac76b7cc6fd18b694b25d
#
_cell.length_a   1.000
_cell.length_b   1.000
_cell.length_c   1.000
_cell.angle_alpha   90.00
_cell.angle_beta   90.00
_cell.angle_gamma   90.00
#
_symmetry.space_group_name_H-M   'P 1'
#
loop_
_entity.id
_entity.type
_entity.pdbx_description
1 polymer ?
#
loop_
_entity_poly.entity_id
_entity_poly.type
_entity_poly.pdbx_seq_one_letter_code
_entity_poly.pdbx_strand_id
1 'polypeptide(L)'
;MAKRKKSNLQWIKETLELKPNHRWESPSGYKIFVADRGAVRFNVPQDWILEPQEKSFKFLDKKPPNDDCCLEVSFNRLPPNDWSQFPLKSTLKKILEDDSRNVIARGEIITIKRQTARIVWTEMKFIDVQEEPREAFSRTCIGLGSNVQCLITFDYWVDQAEQLIPIWDEAMRSLTLGLYIRDPMTGLAFPD
;
A
#
# COMPACT_ATOMS: atom_id res chain seq x y z
N MET A 1 -8.64 -35.34 -0.19
CA MET A 1 -8.14 -34.53 -1.30
C MET A 1 -7.83 -33.12 -0.77
N ALA A 2 -6.57 -32.79 -0.61
CA ALA A 2 -6.17 -31.47 -0.14
C ALA A 2 -6.37 -30.45 -1.27
N LYS A 3 -7.25 -29.46 -1.08
CA LYS A 3 -7.34 -28.30 -1.97
C LYS A 3 -5.99 -27.58 -1.92
N ARG A 4 -5.19 -27.68 -2.98
CA ARG A 4 -3.99 -26.86 -3.16
C ARG A 4 -4.41 -25.39 -2.97
N LYS A 5 -3.87 -24.72 -1.94
CA LYS A 5 -3.95 -23.26 -1.84
C LYS A 5 -3.33 -22.70 -3.13
N LYS A 6 -4.14 -22.05 -3.97
CA LYS A 6 -3.63 -21.29 -5.10
C LYS A 6 -2.62 -20.31 -4.52
N SER A 7 -1.40 -20.26 -5.05
CA SER A 7 -0.37 -19.37 -4.55
C SER A 7 -0.83 -17.91 -4.71
N ASN A 8 -0.48 -17.02 -3.78
CA ASN A 8 -0.77 -15.60 -3.87
C ASN A 8 -0.31 -15.00 -5.22
N LEU A 9 0.77 -15.52 -5.80
CA LEU A 9 1.30 -15.14 -7.11
C LEU A 9 0.29 -15.31 -8.26
N GLN A 10 -0.52 -16.38 -8.24
CA GLN A 10 -1.52 -16.60 -9.27
C GLN A 10 -2.66 -15.56 -9.18
N TRP A 11 -3.06 -15.20 -7.97
CA TRP A 11 -4.05 -14.14 -7.74
C TRP A 11 -3.58 -12.77 -8.20
N ILE A 12 -2.33 -12.42 -7.94
CA ILE A 12 -1.74 -11.15 -8.40
C ILE A 12 -1.76 -11.09 -9.91
N LYS A 13 -1.35 -12.14 -10.60
CA LYS A 13 -1.33 -12.18 -12.05
C LYS A 13 -2.74 -12.01 -12.64
N GLU A 14 -3.72 -12.74 -12.11
CA GLU A 14 -5.12 -12.64 -12.54
C GLU A 14 -5.71 -11.24 -12.29
N THR A 15 -5.26 -10.56 -11.22
CA THR A 15 -5.81 -9.26 -10.81
C THR A 15 -5.14 -8.09 -11.54
N LEU A 16 -3.89 -8.23 -11.94
CA LEU A 16 -3.14 -7.19 -12.67
C LEU A 16 -3.46 -7.15 -14.18
N GLU A 17 -4.00 -8.23 -14.75
CA GLU A 17 -4.40 -8.29 -16.16
C GLU A 17 -5.83 -7.73 -16.37
N LEU A 18 -6.09 -6.50 -15.88
CA LEU A 18 -7.33 -5.80 -16.18
C LEU A 18 -7.41 -5.47 -17.67
N LYS A 19 -8.59 -5.69 -18.27
CA LYS A 19 -8.80 -5.30 -19.68
C LYS A 19 -8.68 -3.79 -19.85
N PRO A 20 -8.18 -3.31 -21.00
CA PRO A 20 -8.01 -1.88 -21.25
C PRO A 20 -9.30 -1.04 -21.13
N ASN A 21 -10.47 -1.67 -21.26
CA ASN A 21 -11.77 -1.01 -21.20
C ASN A 21 -12.49 -1.10 -19.84
N HIS A 22 -11.79 -1.44 -18.77
CA HIS A 22 -12.38 -1.34 -17.42
C HIS A 22 -12.66 0.13 -17.09
N ARG A 23 -13.64 0.38 -16.18
CA ARG A 23 -14.08 1.73 -15.79
C ARG A 23 -13.18 2.44 -14.79
N TRP A 24 -12.11 1.81 -14.36
CA TRP A 24 -11.15 2.42 -13.45
C TRP A 24 -10.16 3.25 -14.25
N GLU A 25 -9.87 4.43 -13.73
CA GLU A 25 -8.96 5.37 -14.34
C GLU A 25 -7.68 5.47 -13.50
N SER A 26 -6.55 5.55 -14.17
CA SER A 26 -5.26 5.93 -13.59
C SER A 26 -4.67 7.08 -14.39
N PRO A 27 -3.92 7.99 -13.76
CA PRO A 27 -3.18 9.01 -14.47
C PRO A 27 -2.20 8.40 -15.48
N SER A 28 -1.81 9.18 -16.49
CA SER A 28 -0.74 8.78 -17.40
C SER A 28 0.53 8.43 -16.64
N GLY A 29 1.21 7.34 -17.00
CA GLY A 29 2.40 6.84 -16.32
C GLY A 29 2.13 6.01 -15.06
N TYR A 30 0.86 5.74 -14.74
CA TYR A 30 0.48 4.86 -13.62
C TYR A 30 -0.27 3.62 -14.10
N LYS A 31 -0.13 2.56 -13.33
CA LYS A 31 -0.93 1.32 -13.43
C LYS A 31 -1.75 1.13 -12.16
N ILE A 32 -2.86 0.40 -12.27
CA ILE A 32 -3.72 0.09 -11.14
C ILE A 32 -3.27 -1.24 -10.53
N PHE A 33 -2.85 -1.21 -9.26
CA PHE A 33 -2.64 -2.41 -8.48
C PHE A 33 -3.94 -2.83 -7.80
N VAL A 34 -4.26 -4.12 -7.88
CA VAL A 34 -5.42 -4.72 -7.22
C VAL A 34 -4.99 -6.01 -6.55
N ALA A 35 -5.16 -6.12 -5.26
CA ALA A 35 -4.92 -7.34 -4.51
C ALA A 35 -6.24 -7.98 -4.06
N ASP A 36 -6.26 -9.31 -4.06
CA ASP A 36 -7.35 -10.12 -3.52
C ASP A 36 -8.75 -9.64 -3.93
N ARG A 37 -8.94 -9.44 -5.25
CA ARG A 37 -10.18 -8.99 -5.89
C ARG A 37 -10.72 -7.65 -5.37
N GLY A 38 -9.84 -6.73 -4.99
CA GLY A 38 -10.24 -5.41 -4.51
C GLY A 38 -10.22 -5.26 -3.00
N ALA A 39 -9.66 -6.23 -2.26
CA ALA A 39 -9.35 -6.01 -0.85
C ALA A 39 -8.50 -4.75 -0.68
N VAL A 40 -7.48 -4.60 -1.51
CA VAL A 40 -6.69 -3.36 -1.62
C VAL A 40 -6.53 -3.00 -3.08
N ARG A 41 -6.72 -1.71 -3.41
CA ARG A 41 -6.47 -1.15 -4.74
C ARG A 41 -5.89 0.25 -4.61
N PHE A 42 -4.85 0.54 -5.40
CA PHE A 42 -4.29 1.89 -5.56
C PHE A 42 -3.48 2.00 -6.86
N ASN A 43 -3.14 3.21 -7.23
CA ASN A 43 -2.29 3.49 -8.39
C ASN A 43 -0.82 3.52 -7.97
N VAL A 44 0.04 2.99 -8.85
CA VAL A 44 1.50 2.93 -8.68
C VAL A 44 2.15 3.22 -10.04
N PRO A 45 3.37 3.80 -10.11
CA PRO A 45 4.03 4.05 -11.37
C PRO A 45 4.10 2.80 -12.26
N GLN A 46 3.89 2.98 -13.57
CA GLN A 46 3.75 1.88 -14.51
C GLN A 46 5.03 1.05 -14.65
N ASP A 47 6.18 1.68 -14.53
CA ASP A 47 7.51 1.08 -14.67
C ASP A 47 8.02 0.43 -13.38
N TRP A 48 7.37 0.66 -12.24
CA TRP A 48 7.79 0.03 -10.98
C TRP A 48 7.63 -1.48 -11.01
N ILE A 49 8.60 -2.15 -10.39
CA ILE A 49 8.69 -3.60 -10.30
C ILE A 49 7.85 -4.07 -9.12
N LEU A 50 6.95 -5.02 -9.36
CA LEU A 50 6.21 -5.68 -8.31
C LEU A 50 6.92 -6.95 -7.88
N GLU A 51 7.29 -7.03 -6.60
CA GLU A 51 7.82 -8.22 -5.95
C GLU A 51 6.84 -8.74 -4.90
N PRO A 52 6.12 -9.83 -5.19
CA PRO A 52 5.26 -10.47 -4.21
C PRO A 52 6.07 -11.14 -3.11
N GLN A 53 5.71 -10.86 -1.86
CA GLN A 53 6.24 -11.50 -0.67
C GLN A 53 5.22 -12.49 -0.10
N GLU A 54 5.57 -13.24 0.95
CA GLU A 54 4.65 -14.18 1.59
C GLU A 54 3.37 -13.50 2.12
N LYS A 55 3.49 -12.29 2.68
CA LYS A 55 2.39 -11.57 3.35
C LYS A 55 2.21 -10.14 2.87
N SER A 56 2.99 -9.70 1.89
CA SER A 56 2.99 -8.32 1.40
C SER A 56 3.34 -8.26 -0.09
N PHE A 57 3.28 -7.07 -0.63
CA PHE A 57 3.69 -6.75 -2.00
C PHE A 57 4.62 -5.55 -1.95
N LYS A 58 5.81 -5.69 -2.52
CA LYS A 58 6.78 -4.61 -2.67
C LYS A 58 6.73 -4.05 -4.07
N PHE A 59 6.82 -2.74 -4.16
CA PHE A 59 6.96 -1.99 -5.40
C PHE A 59 8.28 -1.24 -5.31
N LEU A 60 9.16 -1.50 -6.27
CA LEU A 60 10.51 -0.95 -6.34
C LEU A 60 10.65 -0.16 -7.64
N ASP A 61 11.32 0.98 -7.60
CA ASP A 61 11.61 1.78 -8.79
C ASP A 61 12.60 1.08 -9.73
N LYS A 62 13.50 0.28 -9.17
CA LYS A 62 14.54 -0.48 -9.88
C LYS A 62 14.72 -1.86 -9.26
N LYS A 63 15.49 -2.71 -9.93
CA LYS A 63 15.87 -4.01 -9.37
C LYS A 63 16.90 -3.86 -8.25
N PRO A 64 16.73 -4.55 -7.12
CA PRO A 64 17.75 -4.61 -6.08
C PRO A 64 19.11 -5.11 -6.63
N PRO A 65 20.24 -4.61 -6.14
CA PRO A 65 20.39 -3.64 -5.03
C PRO A 65 20.39 -2.18 -5.49
N ASN A 66 19.91 -1.87 -6.69
CA ASN A 66 19.95 -0.51 -7.26
C ASN A 66 18.64 0.26 -7.06
N ASP A 67 17.72 -0.26 -6.25
CA ASP A 67 16.47 0.40 -5.89
C ASP A 67 16.73 1.58 -4.94
N ASP A 68 16.07 2.69 -5.23
CA ASP A 68 16.19 3.91 -4.45
C ASP A 68 15.00 4.12 -3.50
N CYS A 69 13.92 3.37 -3.72
CA CYS A 69 12.74 3.42 -2.87
C CYS A 69 11.98 2.09 -2.87
N CYS A 70 11.23 1.86 -1.78
CA CYS A 70 10.37 0.70 -1.63
C CYS A 70 9.02 1.12 -1.05
N LEU A 71 7.94 0.92 -1.82
CA LEU A 71 6.58 0.96 -1.30
C LEU A 71 6.12 -0.46 -1.04
N GLU A 72 5.77 -0.76 0.21
CA GLU A 72 5.30 -2.09 0.59
C GLU A 72 3.87 -2.02 1.13
N VAL A 73 3.03 -2.94 0.73
CA VAL A 73 1.66 -3.08 1.22
C VAL A 73 1.40 -4.48 1.74
N SER A 74 0.88 -4.54 2.95
CA SER A 74 0.28 -5.74 3.54
C SER A 74 -1.16 -5.47 3.95
N PHE A 75 -1.99 -6.49 4.01
CA PHE A 75 -3.37 -6.34 4.45
C PHE A 75 -3.91 -7.62 5.10
N ASN A 76 -4.91 -7.42 5.95
CA ASN A 76 -5.63 -8.49 6.62
C ASN A 76 -7.13 -8.29 6.42
N ARG A 77 -7.85 -9.40 6.21
CA ARG A 77 -9.30 -9.43 6.31
C ARG A 77 -9.69 -9.56 7.77
N LEU A 78 -10.49 -8.64 8.24
CA LEU A 78 -11.03 -8.64 9.59
C LEU A 78 -12.31 -9.47 9.63
N PRO A 79 -12.63 -10.11 10.76
CA PRO A 79 -13.91 -10.79 10.94
C PRO A 79 -15.07 -9.78 10.82
N PRO A 80 -16.28 -10.27 10.44
CA PRO A 80 -17.46 -9.41 10.39
C PRO A 80 -17.73 -8.76 11.76
N ASN A 81 -17.61 -7.45 11.83
CA ASN A 81 -17.87 -6.64 13.02
C ASN A 81 -17.98 -5.15 12.64
N ASP A 82 -18.48 -4.33 13.53
CA ASP A 82 -18.39 -2.87 13.41
C ASP A 82 -16.98 -2.39 13.80
N TRP A 83 -16.20 -2.04 12.81
CA TRP A 83 -14.85 -1.51 12.97
C TRP A 83 -14.79 0.03 12.95
N SER A 84 -15.95 0.71 13.01
CA SER A 84 -16.03 2.18 12.94
C SER A 84 -15.23 2.87 14.05
N GLN A 85 -15.12 2.24 15.21
CA GLN A 85 -14.41 2.77 16.38
C GLN A 85 -12.97 2.25 16.51
N PHE A 86 -12.47 1.50 15.51
CA PHE A 86 -11.10 0.99 15.57
C PHE A 86 -10.09 2.13 15.72
N PRO A 87 -9.17 2.07 16.72
CA PRO A 87 -8.33 3.20 17.11
C PRO A 87 -7.08 3.33 16.22
N LEU A 88 -7.24 3.69 14.94
CA LEU A 88 -6.16 3.75 13.94
C LEU A 88 -4.96 4.59 14.41
N LYS A 89 -5.19 5.77 15.02
CA LYS A 89 -4.07 6.63 15.47
C LYS A 89 -3.21 5.99 16.54
N SER A 90 -3.82 5.35 17.54
CA SER A 90 -3.05 4.68 18.60
C SER A 90 -2.37 3.41 18.11
N THR A 91 -2.98 2.72 17.14
CA THR A 91 -2.34 1.57 16.47
C THR A 91 -1.12 2.02 15.68
N LEU A 92 -1.23 3.12 14.90
CA LEU A 92 -0.08 3.68 14.20
C LEU A 92 1.04 4.10 15.16
N LYS A 93 0.69 4.78 16.27
CA LYS A 93 1.68 5.16 17.29
C LYS A 93 2.47 3.96 17.82
N LYS A 94 1.80 2.86 18.15
CA LYS A 94 2.47 1.64 18.60
C LYS A 94 3.43 1.08 17.57
N ILE A 95 3.04 1.00 16.30
CA ILE A 95 3.93 0.56 15.21
C ILE A 95 5.18 1.43 15.13
N LEU A 96 5.02 2.75 15.28
CA LEU A 96 6.15 3.69 15.24
C LEU A 96 7.04 3.62 16.49
N GLU A 97 6.47 3.27 17.65
CA GLU A 97 7.21 3.06 18.90
C GLU A 97 8.08 1.80 18.83
N ASP A 98 7.58 0.76 18.14
CA ASP A 98 8.29 -0.51 17.95
C ASP A 98 9.37 -0.43 16.83
N ASP A 99 9.48 0.71 16.13
CA ASP A 99 10.46 0.92 15.08
C ASP A 99 11.86 1.10 15.67
N SER A 100 12.76 0.17 15.35
CA SER A 100 14.13 0.14 15.87
C SER A 100 15.15 0.96 15.07
N ARG A 101 14.72 1.61 13.96
CA ARG A 101 15.60 2.43 13.14
C ARG A 101 16.10 3.67 13.89
N ASN A 102 17.21 4.25 13.45
CA ASN A 102 17.76 5.48 14.04
C ASN A 102 16.93 6.71 13.60
N VAL A 103 15.74 6.88 14.22
CA VAL A 103 14.81 7.96 13.90
C VAL A 103 15.30 9.28 14.46
N ILE A 104 15.44 10.30 13.59
CA ILE A 104 15.90 11.65 13.93
C ILE A 104 14.79 12.69 13.93
N ALA A 105 13.67 12.44 13.21
CA ALA A 105 12.48 13.31 13.25
C ALA A 105 11.21 12.52 12.97
N ARG A 106 10.08 12.99 13.51
CA ARG A 106 8.74 12.43 13.27
C ARG A 106 7.77 13.56 12.94
N GLY A 107 7.00 13.36 11.87
CA GLY A 107 5.93 14.25 11.47
C GLY A 107 4.64 14.04 12.29
N GLU A 108 3.66 14.88 12.03
CA GLU A 108 2.33 14.74 12.61
C GLU A 108 1.55 13.57 11.99
N ILE A 109 0.62 13.01 12.76
CA ILE A 109 -0.29 11.99 12.24
C ILE A 109 -1.43 12.66 11.47
N ILE A 110 -1.43 12.46 10.17
CA ILE A 110 -2.46 12.93 9.25
C ILE A 110 -3.61 11.92 9.23
N THR A 111 -4.84 12.43 9.22
CA THR A 111 -6.06 11.61 9.15
C THR A 111 -6.84 11.96 7.90
N ILE A 112 -7.16 10.95 7.09
CA ILE A 112 -8.01 11.07 5.92
C ILE A 112 -9.27 10.22 6.17
N LYS A 113 -10.44 10.87 6.09
CA LYS A 113 -11.73 10.17 6.16
C LYS A 113 -12.40 10.24 4.80
N ARG A 114 -12.78 9.08 4.29
CA ARG A 114 -13.57 8.93 3.06
C ARG A 114 -14.83 8.14 3.37
N GLN A 115 -15.78 8.13 2.45
CA GLN A 115 -17.01 7.36 2.60
C GLN A 115 -16.73 5.87 2.84
N THR A 116 -15.72 5.30 2.15
CA THR A 116 -15.42 3.87 2.13
C THR A 116 -14.19 3.48 2.93
N ALA A 117 -13.40 4.45 3.43
CA ALA A 117 -12.16 4.15 4.15
C ALA A 117 -11.76 5.27 5.12
N ARG A 118 -11.15 4.87 6.22
CA ARG A 118 -10.44 5.74 7.17
C ARG A 118 -8.96 5.41 7.08
N ILE A 119 -8.14 6.43 6.96
CA ILE A 119 -6.70 6.30 6.76
C ILE A 119 -6.00 7.22 7.75
N VAL A 120 -4.94 6.73 8.37
CA VAL A 120 -4.01 7.54 9.15
C VAL A 120 -2.60 7.25 8.66
N TRP A 121 -1.78 8.28 8.52
CA TRP A 121 -0.39 8.10 8.14
C TRP A 121 0.50 9.18 8.76
N THR A 122 1.78 8.92 8.80
CA THR A 122 2.79 9.88 9.22
C THR A 122 4.08 9.63 8.44
N GLU A 123 4.96 10.61 8.49
CA GLU A 123 6.31 10.53 7.96
C GLU A 123 7.31 10.57 9.09
N MET A 124 8.38 9.81 8.99
CA MET A 124 9.54 9.93 9.86
C MET A 124 10.81 10.00 9.03
N LYS A 125 11.81 10.69 9.56
CA LYS A 125 13.15 10.75 9.01
C LYS A 125 14.07 9.92 9.87
N PHE A 126 14.90 9.10 9.24
CA PHE A 126 15.86 8.23 9.94
C PHE A 126 17.19 8.19 9.20
N ILE A 127 18.23 7.69 9.87
CA ILE A 127 19.52 7.42 9.25
C ILE A 127 19.60 5.93 8.98
N ASP A 128 19.71 5.55 7.72
CA ASP A 128 20.05 4.19 7.33
C ASP A 128 21.56 3.99 7.48
N VAL A 129 21.93 2.90 8.17
CA VAL A 129 23.33 2.57 8.49
C VAL A 129 23.77 1.23 7.90
N GLN A 130 22.97 0.66 6.97
CA GLN A 130 23.29 -0.66 6.39
C GLN A 130 24.57 -0.64 5.54
N GLU A 131 24.80 0.46 4.86
CA GLU A 131 26.03 0.72 4.10
C GLU A 131 26.71 1.98 4.61
N GLU A 132 26.77 3.03 3.77
CA GLU A 132 27.18 4.37 4.22
C GLU A 132 25.98 5.07 4.88
N PRO A 133 26.17 5.72 6.05
CA PRO A 133 25.07 6.41 6.71
C PRO A 133 24.40 7.45 5.80
N ARG A 134 23.11 7.23 5.50
CA ARG A 134 22.32 8.09 4.61
C ARG A 134 20.97 8.41 5.22
N GLU A 135 20.52 9.64 5.03
CA GLU A 135 19.21 10.07 5.49
C GLU A 135 18.10 9.57 4.57
N ALA A 136 17.08 8.99 5.18
CA ALA A 136 15.91 8.48 4.48
C ALA A 136 14.62 8.95 5.16
N PHE A 137 13.54 8.99 4.37
CA PHE A 137 12.18 9.12 4.86
C PHE A 137 11.47 7.77 4.86
N SER A 138 10.60 7.58 5.83
CA SER A 138 9.64 6.49 5.87
C SER A 138 8.25 7.04 6.11
N ARG A 139 7.32 6.78 5.20
CA ARG A 139 5.90 7.04 5.39
C ARG A 139 5.20 5.77 5.79
N THR A 140 4.47 5.80 6.89
CA THR A 140 3.73 4.64 7.40
C THR A 140 2.25 5.00 7.47
N CYS A 141 1.42 4.18 6.82
CA CYS A 141 -0.01 4.36 6.71
C CYS A 141 -0.75 3.12 7.23
N ILE A 142 -1.78 3.33 8.03
CA ILE A 142 -2.80 2.32 8.33
C ILE A 142 -4.12 2.76 7.72
N GLY A 143 -4.71 1.91 6.90
CA GLY A 143 -6.02 2.09 6.32
C GLY A 143 -7.01 1.05 6.84
N LEU A 144 -8.27 1.45 6.97
CA LEU A 144 -9.39 0.56 7.31
C LEU A 144 -10.59 0.92 6.43
N GLY A 145 -11.08 -0.06 5.69
CA GLY A 145 -12.27 0.08 4.85
C GLY A 145 -13.03 -1.24 4.76
N SER A 146 -14.36 -1.20 4.96
CA SER A 146 -15.18 -2.41 5.05
C SER A 146 -14.57 -3.37 6.10
N ASN A 147 -14.23 -4.59 5.71
CA ASN A 147 -13.58 -5.59 6.56
C ASN A 147 -12.08 -5.76 6.24
N VAL A 148 -11.43 -4.76 5.67
CA VAL A 148 -10.00 -4.81 5.30
C VAL A 148 -9.22 -3.77 6.08
N GLN A 149 -8.16 -4.21 6.74
CA GLN A 149 -7.12 -3.38 7.31
C GLN A 149 -5.86 -3.53 6.45
N CYS A 150 -5.24 -2.42 6.06
CA CYS A 150 -3.94 -2.44 5.39
C CYS A 150 -2.89 -1.67 6.18
N LEU A 151 -1.65 -2.07 6.00
CA LEU A 151 -0.45 -1.32 6.37
C LEU A 151 0.32 -1.05 5.08
N ILE A 152 0.66 0.21 4.84
CA ILE A 152 1.47 0.63 3.70
C ILE A 152 2.66 1.40 4.25
N THR A 153 3.86 1.01 3.85
CA THR A 153 5.10 1.74 4.13
C THR A 153 5.71 2.23 2.83
N PHE A 154 6.39 3.35 2.88
CA PHE A 154 7.10 3.90 1.74
C PHE A 154 8.42 4.50 2.21
N ASP A 155 9.51 3.80 1.95
CA ASP A 155 10.86 4.19 2.32
C ASP A 155 11.61 4.73 1.10
N TYR A 156 12.28 5.86 1.24
CA TYR A 156 13.01 6.51 0.16
C TYR A 156 14.07 7.49 0.68
N TRP A 157 15.06 7.78 -0.15
CA TRP A 157 16.13 8.71 0.20
C TRP A 157 15.65 10.16 0.21
N VAL A 158 16.20 10.96 1.15
CA VAL A 158 15.80 12.37 1.34
C VAL A 158 16.02 13.21 0.08
N ASP A 159 17.09 12.98 -0.64
CA ASP A 159 17.44 13.68 -1.88
C ASP A 159 16.53 13.36 -3.07
N GLN A 160 15.70 12.35 -2.96
CA GLN A 160 14.70 11.96 -3.97
C GLN A 160 13.26 12.35 -3.60
N ALA A 161 13.08 12.99 -2.45
CA ALA A 161 11.77 13.30 -1.90
C ALA A 161 10.87 14.07 -2.88
N GLU A 162 11.42 15.05 -3.61
CA GLU A 162 10.67 15.86 -4.56
C GLU A 162 10.01 15.04 -5.66
N GLN A 163 10.66 13.96 -6.11
CA GLN A 163 10.16 13.06 -7.16
C GLN A 163 9.19 12.01 -6.61
N LEU A 164 9.37 11.58 -5.35
CA LEU A 164 8.69 10.43 -4.77
C LEU A 164 7.45 10.82 -3.95
N ILE A 165 7.39 12.04 -3.40
CA ILE A 165 6.20 12.56 -2.69
C ILE A 165 4.94 12.51 -3.56
N PRO A 166 4.95 12.93 -4.85
CA PRO A 166 3.76 12.84 -5.71
C PRO A 166 3.27 11.40 -5.92
N ILE A 167 4.16 10.41 -5.90
CA ILE A 167 3.79 8.99 -6.02
C ILE A 167 3.01 8.51 -4.79
N TRP A 168 3.48 8.89 -3.60
CA TRP A 168 2.73 8.63 -2.37
C TRP A 168 1.36 9.30 -2.39
N ASP A 169 1.30 10.55 -2.80
CA ASP A 169 0.05 11.32 -2.83
C ASP A 169 -0.96 10.65 -3.79
N GLU A 170 -0.52 10.17 -4.95
CA GLU A 170 -1.35 9.43 -5.88
C GLU A 170 -1.79 8.06 -5.32
N ALA A 171 -0.87 7.32 -4.69
CA ALA A 171 -1.23 6.06 -4.03
C ALA A 171 -2.28 6.28 -2.94
N MET A 172 -2.11 7.29 -2.09
CA MET A 172 -3.08 7.63 -1.06
C MET A 172 -4.39 8.16 -1.65
N ARG A 173 -4.35 8.97 -2.71
CA ARG A 173 -5.53 9.50 -3.39
C ARG A 173 -6.40 8.39 -3.98
N SER A 174 -5.78 7.40 -4.59
CA SER A 174 -6.44 6.30 -5.29
C SER A 174 -6.76 5.09 -4.41
N LEU A 175 -6.22 5.03 -3.17
CA LEU A 175 -6.39 3.90 -2.26
C LEU A 175 -7.87 3.62 -1.97
N THR A 176 -8.29 2.40 -2.26
CA THR A 176 -9.59 1.86 -1.86
C THR A 176 -9.40 0.53 -1.13
N LEU A 177 -10.23 0.28 -0.13
CA LEU A 177 -10.17 -0.89 0.74
C LEU A 177 -11.52 -1.59 0.80
N GLY A 178 -11.52 -2.91 0.59
CA GLY A 178 -12.72 -3.75 0.71
C GLY A 178 -13.80 -3.49 -0.34
N LEU A 179 -13.48 -2.80 -1.42
CA LEU A 179 -14.35 -2.63 -2.59
C LEU A 179 -14.13 -3.77 -3.57
N TYR A 180 -14.70 -4.92 -3.25
CA TYR A 180 -14.49 -6.14 -4.01
C TYR A 180 -15.09 -6.06 -5.41
N ILE A 181 -14.40 -6.69 -6.36
CA ILE A 181 -14.84 -6.79 -7.75
C ILE A 181 -15.31 -8.20 -8.07
N ARG A 182 -16.40 -8.28 -8.82
CA ARG A 182 -16.97 -9.54 -9.30
C ARG A 182 -16.05 -10.21 -10.32
N ASP A 183 -15.56 -9.43 -11.24
CA ASP A 183 -14.73 -9.90 -12.35
C ASP A 183 -13.46 -9.04 -12.45
N PRO A 184 -12.29 -9.61 -12.12
CA PRO A 184 -11.02 -8.88 -12.20
C PRO A 184 -10.66 -8.46 -13.63
N MET A 185 -11.21 -9.12 -14.65
CA MET A 185 -10.94 -8.79 -16.07
C MET A 185 -11.67 -7.53 -16.53
N THR A 186 -12.80 -7.21 -15.91
CA THR A 186 -13.62 -6.05 -16.27
C THR A 186 -13.65 -4.97 -15.22
N GLY A 187 -13.18 -5.25 -14.00
CA GLY A 187 -13.24 -4.33 -12.87
C GLY A 187 -14.66 -4.07 -12.35
N LEU A 188 -15.65 -4.88 -12.74
CA LEU A 188 -17.02 -4.72 -12.26
C LEU A 188 -17.13 -5.08 -10.78
N ALA A 189 -17.76 -4.21 -10.01
CA ALA A 189 -18.09 -4.46 -8.60
C ALA A 189 -19.14 -5.57 -8.45
N PHE A 190 -19.16 -6.19 -7.26
CA PHE A 190 -20.33 -6.97 -6.86
C PHE A 190 -21.52 -6.00 -6.73
N PRO A 191 -22.72 -6.41 -7.15
CA PRO A 191 -23.92 -5.66 -6.79
C PRO A 191 -24.07 -5.66 -5.26
N ASP A 192 -24.49 -4.52 -4.72
CA ASP A 192 -24.83 -4.35 -3.31
C ASP A 192 -25.99 -5.30 -2.90
#